data_60e2114a1ca0a0e39d711ba58c459a48
#
_entry.id   60e2114a1ca0a0e39d711ba58c459a48
#
_cell.length_a   1.000
_cell.length_b   1.000
_cell.length_c   1.000
_cell.angle_alpha   90.00
_cell.angle_beta   90.00
_cell.angle_gamma   90.00
#
_symmetry.space_group_name_H-M   'P 1'
#
loop_
_entity.id
_entity.type
_entity.pdbx_description
1 polymer ?
#
loop_
_entity_poly.entity_id
_entity_poly.type
_entity_poly.pdbx_seq_one_letter_code
_entity_poly.pdbx_strand_id
1 'polypeptide(L)'
;YLTDADGNPGERNDVYPVSTEHKLGIHGSPTCVMAYGDNGGAVGYLLGEENRGLACMFTMMNEARLKVGLQGLGAAEGAYQKALAYAHERVQGGVPIIRHADVKRMLLTMRAFNEAMRALAYSEAVTMDLARHGPDDERAAQQARIDLMIPVIKGWMTELGEEIASLGVQVHGGMGYVEETGAAQYLRDVRITSIYEGTNGIQAADLVGRKLARDGGDTMRALTESVRETARALSGDPALRLLGGALSAAAAHQETSTERLLALLAERPDAARGLAFDYMMQTGYLFGAWHLFRAAAVAQDRLAAGSDNPFYAQKVATANFYAEALLPRTRAHGAIIAGEASALEAYAEEWLA
;
A
#
# COMPACT_ATOMS: atom_id res chain seq x y z
N TYR A 1 15.96 -5.85 -31.15
CA TYR A 1 15.78 -6.25 -32.54
C TYR A 1 14.68 -5.43 -33.16
N LEU A 2 14.83 -5.07 -34.44
CA LEU A 2 13.72 -4.57 -35.27
C LEU A 2 12.81 -5.75 -35.60
N THR A 3 11.51 -5.51 -35.70
CA THR A 3 10.58 -6.56 -36.14
C THR A 3 10.34 -6.46 -37.65
N ASP A 4 10.20 -7.61 -38.32
CA ASP A 4 9.70 -7.67 -39.69
C ASP A 4 8.17 -7.41 -39.76
N ALA A 5 7.59 -7.46 -40.95
CA ALA A 5 6.16 -7.21 -41.15
C ALA A 5 5.25 -8.25 -40.45
N ASP A 6 5.77 -9.43 -40.16
CA ASP A 6 5.07 -10.53 -39.49
C ASP A 6 5.30 -10.54 -37.97
N GLY A 7 6.09 -9.56 -37.43
CA GLY A 7 6.39 -9.42 -36.01
C GLY A 7 7.56 -10.29 -35.53
N ASN A 8 8.28 -10.96 -36.40
CA ASN A 8 9.45 -11.76 -36.03
C ASN A 8 10.67 -10.88 -35.77
N PRO A 9 11.61 -11.29 -34.89
CA PRO A 9 12.85 -10.60 -34.69
C PRO A 9 13.70 -10.56 -35.98
N GLY A 10 14.01 -9.35 -36.45
CA GLY A 10 14.84 -9.10 -37.60
C GLY A 10 16.27 -8.67 -37.21
N GLU A 11 16.77 -7.59 -37.79
CA GLU A 11 18.08 -7.04 -37.44
C GLU A 11 18.14 -6.52 -36.01
N ARG A 12 19.31 -6.60 -35.41
CA ARG A 12 19.57 -5.99 -34.12
C ARG A 12 19.56 -4.47 -34.25
N ASN A 13 18.66 -3.82 -33.47
CA ASN A 13 18.71 -2.37 -33.38
C ASN A 13 19.92 -1.91 -32.57
N ASP A 14 20.43 -0.71 -32.85
CA ASP A 14 21.55 -0.11 -32.12
C ASP A 14 21.10 0.42 -30.76
N VAL A 15 20.72 -0.52 -29.91
CA VAL A 15 20.29 -0.30 -28.52
C VAL A 15 20.94 -1.37 -27.64
N TYR A 16 21.69 -0.94 -26.62
CA TYR A 16 22.37 -1.88 -25.73
C TYR A 16 22.59 -1.31 -24.33
N PRO A 17 22.71 -2.17 -23.28
CA PRO A 17 23.11 -1.73 -21.96
C PRO A 17 24.60 -1.44 -21.92
N VAL A 18 24.96 -0.24 -21.47
CA VAL A 18 26.36 0.18 -21.25
C VAL A 18 26.88 -0.41 -19.93
N SER A 19 26.05 -0.36 -18.89
CA SER A 19 26.38 -0.86 -17.57
C SER A 19 25.12 -1.28 -16.83
N THR A 20 25.31 -2.07 -15.78
CA THR A 20 24.27 -2.43 -14.82
C THR A 20 24.59 -1.84 -13.46
N GLU A 21 23.56 -1.36 -12.74
CA GLU A 21 23.71 -0.81 -11.40
C GLU A 21 23.90 -1.93 -10.36
N HIS A 22 24.82 -1.72 -9.41
CA HIS A 22 24.99 -2.54 -8.24
C HIS A 22 24.06 -2.04 -7.13
N LYS A 23 22.95 -2.76 -6.89
CA LYS A 23 21.83 -2.31 -6.04
C LYS A 23 21.81 -2.98 -4.69
N LEU A 24 21.04 -2.42 -3.73
CA LEU A 24 20.79 -2.97 -2.40
C LEU A 24 20.05 -4.33 -2.46
N GLY A 25 19.10 -4.47 -3.38
CA GLY A 25 18.24 -5.66 -3.55
C GLY A 25 17.74 -5.80 -4.98
N ILE A 26 16.79 -6.72 -5.19
CA ILE A 26 16.23 -7.11 -6.48
C ILE A 26 17.32 -7.34 -7.55
N HIS A 27 18.36 -8.07 -7.19
CA HIS A 27 19.54 -8.28 -8.07
C HIS A 27 19.18 -9.02 -9.35
N GLY A 28 18.13 -9.83 -9.33
CA GLY A 28 17.61 -10.54 -10.52
C GLY A 28 16.90 -9.63 -11.54
N SER A 29 16.65 -8.36 -11.20
CA SER A 29 16.04 -7.36 -12.08
C SER A 29 17.06 -6.24 -12.38
N PRO A 30 17.86 -6.34 -13.46
CA PRO A 30 18.93 -5.40 -13.72
C PRO A 30 18.39 -4.00 -14.04
N THR A 31 19.03 -2.98 -13.44
CA THR A 31 18.84 -1.57 -13.80
C THR A 31 20.04 -1.18 -14.64
N CYS A 32 19.79 -0.68 -15.84
CA CYS A 32 20.84 -0.46 -16.85
C CYS A 32 20.93 1.00 -17.27
N VAL A 33 22.15 1.45 -17.52
CA VAL A 33 22.39 2.62 -18.37
C VAL A 33 22.29 2.16 -19.81
N MET A 34 21.37 2.74 -20.58
CA MET A 34 21.10 2.35 -21.96
C MET A 34 21.71 3.34 -22.95
N ALA A 35 22.35 2.83 -24.00
CA ALA A 35 22.82 3.61 -25.14
C ALA A 35 21.95 3.35 -26.37
N TYR A 36 21.74 4.40 -27.14
CA TYR A 36 20.96 4.39 -28.37
C TYR A 36 21.74 5.08 -29.49
N GLY A 37 22.04 4.33 -30.57
CA GLY A 37 22.57 4.91 -31.81
C GLY A 37 24.06 5.16 -31.87
N ASP A 38 24.86 4.64 -30.93
CA ASP A 38 26.32 4.86 -30.90
C ASP A 38 27.09 4.21 -32.05
N ASN A 39 26.49 3.20 -32.69
CA ASN A 39 27.16 2.39 -33.75
C ASN A 39 26.51 2.56 -35.13
N GLY A 40 25.95 3.71 -35.42
CA GLY A 40 25.36 3.99 -36.73
C GLY A 40 23.94 4.49 -36.73
N GLY A 41 23.31 4.55 -35.57
CA GLY A 41 21.98 5.07 -35.36
C GLY A 41 20.95 4.01 -34.92
N ALA A 42 20.10 4.38 -33.99
CA ALA A 42 18.97 3.55 -33.56
C ALA A 42 17.71 3.93 -34.32
N VAL A 43 16.90 2.93 -34.70
CA VAL A 43 15.59 3.13 -35.28
C VAL A 43 14.57 3.24 -34.12
N GLY A 44 13.79 4.30 -34.13
CA GLY A 44 12.71 4.53 -33.19
C GLY A 44 11.42 4.94 -33.90
N TYR A 45 10.29 4.61 -33.31
CA TYR A 45 8.96 4.97 -33.84
C TYR A 45 8.26 5.90 -32.86
N LEU A 46 7.61 6.96 -33.34
CA LEU A 46 6.83 7.87 -32.54
C LEU A 46 5.60 7.13 -31.97
N LEU A 47 5.43 7.14 -30.65
CA LEU A 47 4.26 6.64 -29.97
C LEU A 47 3.34 7.80 -29.59
N GLY A 48 2.16 7.89 -30.21
CA GLY A 48 1.22 8.99 -30.01
C GLY A 48 1.63 10.26 -30.78
N GLU A 49 1.33 11.42 -30.23
CA GLU A 49 1.61 12.73 -30.83
C GLU A 49 2.90 13.33 -30.28
N GLU A 50 3.59 14.13 -31.08
CA GLU A 50 4.76 14.89 -30.64
C GLU A 50 4.44 15.74 -29.40
N ASN A 51 5.38 15.80 -28.46
CA ASN A 51 5.26 16.54 -27.19
C ASN A 51 4.16 16.02 -26.22
N ARG A 52 3.58 14.83 -26.48
CA ARG A 52 2.57 14.17 -25.64
C ARG A 52 3.08 12.92 -24.91
N GLY A 53 4.37 12.67 -24.89
CA GLY A 53 4.96 11.44 -24.32
C GLY A 53 4.61 11.21 -22.85
N LEU A 54 4.58 12.24 -22.00
CA LEU A 54 4.17 12.12 -20.61
C LEU A 54 2.70 11.68 -20.48
N ALA A 55 1.80 12.21 -21.31
CA ALA A 55 0.40 11.80 -21.30
C ALA A 55 0.25 10.32 -21.68
N CYS A 56 0.99 9.87 -22.69
CA CYS A 56 1.04 8.45 -23.08
C CYS A 56 1.58 7.57 -21.94
N MET A 57 2.65 8.00 -21.25
CA MET A 57 3.22 7.29 -20.10
C MET A 57 2.21 7.15 -18.96
N PHE A 58 1.44 8.19 -18.65
CA PHE A 58 0.45 8.15 -17.57
C PHE A 58 -0.68 7.15 -17.81
N THR A 59 -0.92 6.72 -19.04
CA THR A 59 -1.90 5.67 -19.35
C THR A 59 -1.57 4.36 -18.62
N MET A 60 -0.29 4.02 -18.49
CA MET A 60 0.15 2.79 -17.79
C MET A 60 0.44 3.00 -16.29
N MET A 61 0.64 4.24 -15.84
CA MET A 61 1.17 4.52 -14.50
C MET A 61 0.25 4.08 -13.37
N ASN A 62 -1.07 4.18 -13.53
CA ASN A 62 -2.00 3.73 -12.50
C ASN A 62 -1.92 2.21 -12.30
N GLU A 63 -1.80 1.46 -13.41
CA GLU A 63 -1.60 0.00 -13.35
C GLU A 63 -0.24 -0.37 -12.75
N ALA A 64 0.83 0.32 -13.14
CA ALA A 64 2.16 0.12 -12.58
C ALA A 64 2.19 0.37 -11.06
N ARG A 65 1.55 1.44 -10.58
CA ARG A 65 1.47 1.78 -9.17
C ARG A 65 0.69 0.74 -8.35
N LEU A 66 -0.42 0.22 -8.87
CA LEU A 66 -1.14 -0.91 -8.24
C LEU A 66 -0.21 -2.13 -8.11
N LYS A 67 0.52 -2.47 -9.17
CA LYS A 67 1.47 -3.60 -9.17
C LYS A 67 2.61 -3.39 -8.17
N VAL A 68 3.10 -2.16 -7.98
CA VAL A 68 4.11 -1.85 -6.95
C VAL A 68 3.54 -2.03 -5.54
N GLY A 69 2.30 -1.64 -5.28
CA GLY A 69 1.61 -1.98 -4.03
C GLY A 69 1.56 -3.50 -3.80
N LEU A 70 1.25 -4.27 -4.85
CA LEU A 70 1.27 -5.74 -4.78
C LEU A 70 2.67 -6.33 -4.58
N GLN A 71 3.75 -5.69 -5.05
CA GLN A 71 5.12 -6.10 -4.74
C GLN A 71 5.41 -5.94 -3.24
N GLY A 72 4.96 -4.83 -2.62
CA GLY A 72 5.04 -4.63 -1.17
C GLY A 72 4.35 -5.77 -0.41
N LEU A 73 3.12 -6.11 -0.81
CA LEU A 73 2.39 -7.25 -0.24
C LEU A 73 3.10 -8.59 -0.47
N GLY A 74 3.62 -8.84 -1.67
CA GLY A 74 4.29 -10.10 -2.00
C GLY A 74 5.55 -10.33 -1.17
N ALA A 75 6.38 -9.30 -1.00
CA ALA A 75 7.57 -9.34 -0.14
C ALA A 75 7.19 -9.51 1.34
N ALA A 76 6.16 -8.78 1.80
CA ALA A 76 5.62 -8.90 3.16
C ALA A 76 5.10 -10.32 3.46
N GLU A 77 4.35 -10.91 2.53
CA GLU A 77 3.83 -12.26 2.68
C GLU A 77 4.96 -13.31 2.73
N GLY A 78 5.96 -13.19 1.85
CA GLY A 78 7.12 -14.08 1.87
C GLY A 78 7.92 -13.98 3.18
N ALA A 79 8.12 -12.75 3.69
CA ALA A 79 8.77 -12.50 4.97
C ALA A 79 7.96 -13.13 6.13
N TYR A 80 6.62 -12.98 6.11
CA TYR A 80 5.74 -13.56 7.12
C TYR A 80 5.79 -15.09 7.13
N GLN A 81 5.66 -15.74 5.98
CA GLN A 81 5.68 -17.21 5.88
C GLN A 81 7.00 -17.78 6.40
N LYS A 82 8.12 -17.15 6.03
CA LYS A 82 9.45 -17.54 6.49
C LYS A 82 9.59 -17.35 8.00
N ALA A 83 9.17 -16.21 8.54
CA ALA A 83 9.22 -15.94 9.97
C ALA A 83 8.32 -16.88 10.78
N LEU A 84 7.12 -17.21 10.26
CA LEU A 84 6.21 -18.16 10.89
C LEU A 84 6.81 -19.57 10.97
N ALA A 85 7.38 -20.07 9.87
CA ALA A 85 8.05 -21.37 9.86
C ALA A 85 9.20 -21.43 10.87
N TYR A 86 10.08 -20.41 10.86
CA TYR A 86 11.17 -20.31 11.83
C TYR A 86 10.68 -20.27 13.29
N ALA A 87 9.60 -19.54 13.56
CA ALA A 87 9.04 -19.40 14.91
C ALA A 87 8.46 -20.71 15.47
N HIS A 88 8.02 -21.62 14.61
CA HIS A 88 7.59 -22.96 15.00
C HIS A 88 8.76 -23.89 15.33
N GLU A 89 9.88 -23.77 14.63
CA GLU A 89 11.03 -24.66 14.75
C GLU A 89 12.02 -24.21 15.83
N ARG A 90 12.26 -22.89 15.93
CA ARG A 90 13.26 -22.33 16.85
C ARG A 90 12.79 -22.45 18.31
N VAL A 91 13.62 -23.07 19.14
CA VAL A 91 13.38 -23.20 20.59
C VAL A 91 14.25 -22.22 21.37
N GLN A 92 13.64 -21.47 22.27
CA GLN A 92 14.29 -20.60 23.27
C GLN A 92 13.48 -20.66 24.57
N GLY A 93 14.17 -20.66 25.72
CA GLY A 93 13.48 -20.77 27.01
C GLY A 93 12.70 -22.10 27.17
N GLY A 94 13.15 -23.16 26.49
CA GLY A 94 12.54 -24.48 26.56
C GLY A 94 11.27 -24.72 25.72
N VAL A 95 10.84 -23.71 24.95
CA VAL A 95 9.65 -23.80 24.08
C VAL A 95 9.92 -23.21 22.69
N PRO A 96 9.16 -23.60 21.64
CA PRO A 96 9.16 -22.90 20.36
C PRO A 96 8.87 -21.41 20.54
N ILE A 97 9.62 -20.55 19.85
CA ILE A 97 9.54 -19.10 20.08
C ILE A 97 8.17 -18.51 19.76
N ILE A 98 7.36 -19.15 18.92
CA ILE A 98 5.97 -18.76 18.66
C ILE A 98 5.12 -18.69 19.94
N ARG A 99 5.53 -19.35 21.02
CA ARG A 99 4.82 -19.32 22.31
C ARG A 99 5.09 -18.06 23.13
N HIS A 100 6.15 -17.30 22.79
CA HIS A 100 6.45 -16.04 23.47
C HIS A 100 5.50 -14.93 23.01
N ALA A 101 5.00 -14.12 23.95
CA ALA A 101 3.98 -13.13 23.71
C ALA A 101 4.39 -12.07 22.67
N ASP A 102 5.67 -11.62 22.71
CA ASP A 102 6.16 -10.62 21.76
C ASP A 102 6.34 -11.21 20.35
N VAL A 103 6.78 -12.45 20.23
CA VAL A 103 6.83 -13.15 18.92
C VAL A 103 5.42 -13.29 18.34
N LYS A 104 4.43 -13.65 19.16
CA LYS A 104 3.01 -13.68 18.73
C LYS A 104 2.54 -12.32 18.25
N ARG A 105 2.86 -11.25 18.99
CA ARG A 105 2.51 -9.86 18.60
C ARG A 105 3.09 -9.52 17.24
N MET A 106 4.36 -9.80 17.00
CA MET A 106 5.02 -9.55 15.71
C MET A 106 4.35 -10.35 14.58
N LEU A 107 4.15 -11.64 14.75
CA LEU A 107 3.51 -12.50 13.74
C LEU A 107 2.05 -12.10 13.47
N LEU A 108 1.28 -11.71 14.50
CA LEU A 108 -0.08 -11.22 14.32
C LEU A 108 -0.10 -9.87 13.59
N THR A 109 0.85 -8.98 13.87
CA THR A 109 1.00 -7.71 13.14
C THR A 109 1.27 -7.98 11.65
N MET A 110 2.23 -8.84 11.33
CA MET A 110 2.55 -9.22 9.96
C MET A 110 1.33 -9.83 9.24
N ARG A 111 0.65 -10.76 9.89
CA ARG A 111 -0.55 -11.42 9.35
C ARG A 111 -1.69 -10.44 9.10
N ALA A 112 -2.01 -9.63 10.09
CA ALA A 112 -3.15 -8.71 10.02
C ALA A 112 -2.95 -7.65 8.91
N PHE A 113 -1.74 -7.13 8.77
CA PHE A 113 -1.41 -6.21 7.68
C PHE A 113 -1.47 -6.92 6.32
N ASN A 114 -0.90 -8.12 6.17
CA ASN A 114 -0.97 -8.87 4.91
C ASN A 114 -2.42 -9.15 4.49
N GLU A 115 -3.28 -9.52 5.42
CA GLU A 115 -4.69 -9.77 5.13
C GLU A 115 -5.44 -8.47 4.75
N ALA A 116 -5.18 -7.35 5.43
CA ALA A 116 -5.77 -6.05 5.13
C ALA A 116 -5.29 -5.50 3.77
N MET A 117 -3.99 -5.54 3.50
CA MET A 117 -3.41 -5.12 2.22
C MET A 117 -3.97 -5.93 1.05
N ARG A 118 -4.06 -7.25 1.20
CA ARG A 118 -4.61 -8.15 0.17
C ARG A 118 -6.07 -7.83 -0.11
N ALA A 119 -6.88 -7.66 0.94
CA ALA A 119 -8.30 -7.36 0.79
C ALA A 119 -8.52 -6.01 0.10
N LEU A 120 -7.76 -4.98 0.47
CA LEU A 120 -7.81 -3.66 -0.18
C LEU A 120 -7.36 -3.76 -1.65
N ALA A 121 -6.19 -4.33 -1.93
CA ALA A 121 -5.64 -4.38 -3.27
C ALA A 121 -6.57 -5.13 -4.26
N TYR A 122 -7.15 -6.24 -3.83
CA TYR A 122 -8.06 -7.01 -4.70
C TYR A 122 -9.40 -6.30 -4.90
N SER A 123 -9.91 -5.61 -3.87
CA SER A 123 -11.10 -4.77 -4.04
C SER A 123 -10.85 -3.67 -5.07
N GLU A 124 -9.71 -3.00 -5.01
CA GLU A 124 -9.42 -1.91 -5.94
C GLU A 124 -9.03 -2.42 -7.35
N ALA A 125 -8.48 -3.64 -7.48
CA ALA A 125 -8.32 -4.29 -8.78
C ALA A 125 -9.68 -4.54 -9.45
N VAL A 126 -10.68 -5.02 -8.70
CA VAL A 126 -12.06 -5.16 -9.18
C VAL A 126 -12.66 -3.79 -9.55
N THR A 127 -12.42 -2.75 -8.73
CA THR A 127 -12.84 -1.38 -9.03
C THR A 127 -12.25 -0.89 -10.36
N MET A 128 -10.98 -1.21 -10.64
CA MET A 128 -10.32 -0.89 -11.92
C MET A 128 -11.01 -1.59 -13.12
N ASP A 129 -11.39 -2.85 -12.96
CA ASP A 129 -12.13 -3.58 -13.99
C ASP A 129 -13.52 -3.00 -14.21
N LEU A 130 -14.22 -2.63 -13.12
CA LEU A 130 -15.53 -1.99 -13.20
C LEU A 130 -15.46 -0.59 -13.84
N ALA A 131 -14.40 0.17 -13.59
CA ALA A 131 -14.18 1.45 -14.26
C ALA A 131 -14.01 1.30 -15.79
N ARG A 132 -13.45 0.17 -16.25
CA ARG A 132 -13.22 -0.11 -17.68
C ARG A 132 -14.40 -0.80 -18.36
N HIS A 133 -15.03 -1.77 -17.68
CA HIS A 133 -15.94 -2.75 -18.26
C HIS A 133 -17.30 -2.83 -17.55
N GLY A 134 -17.49 -2.10 -16.47
CA GLY A 134 -18.74 -2.06 -15.71
C GLY A 134 -19.86 -1.31 -16.43
N PRO A 135 -21.06 -1.20 -15.82
CA PRO A 135 -22.17 -0.42 -16.35
C PRO A 135 -21.77 1.04 -16.61
N ASP A 136 -22.25 1.61 -17.72
CA ASP A 136 -21.84 2.94 -18.19
C ASP A 136 -22.11 4.06 -17.17
N ASP A 137 -23.21 3.96 -16.42
CA ASP A 137 -23.60 4.91 -15.38
C ASP A 137 -22.74 4.82 -14.10
N GLU A 138 -22.05 3.70 -13.87
CA GLU A 138 -21.18 3.50 -12.72
C GLU A 138 -19.70 3.80 -13.00
N ARG A 139 -19.25 3.73 -14.26
CA ARG A 139 -17.82 3.81 -14.62
C ARG A 139 -17.11 5.05 -14.10
N ALA A 140 -17.77 6.21 -14.18
CA ALA A 140 -17.17 7.46 -13.73
C ALA A 140 -16.89 7.46 -12.22
N ALA A 141 -17.81 6.92 -11.41
CA ALA A 141 -17.63 6.79 -9.97
C ALA A 141 -16.52 5.79 -9.63
N GLN A 142 -16.47 4.64 -10.32
CA GLN A 142 -15.41 3.65 -10.14
C GLN A 142 -14.04 4.23 -10.54
N GLN A 143 -13.97 5.03 -11.62
CA GLN A 143 -12.74 5.69 -12.03
C GLN A 143 -12.27 6.73 -11.00
N ALA A 144 -13.18 7.52 -10.44
CA ALA A 144 -12.86 8.50 -9.39
C ALA A 144 -12.32 7.79 -8.13
N ARG A 145 -12.94 6.67 -7.72
CA ARG A 145 -12.49 5.85 -6.61
C ARG A 145 -11.09 5.28 -6.84
N ILE A 146 -10.84 4.61 -7.97
CA ILE A 146 -9.53 4.01 -8.23
C ILE A 146 -8.44 5.07 -8.38
N ASP A 147 -8.74 6.20 -9.00
CA ASP A 147 -7.83 7.34 -9.10
C ASP A 147 -7.40 7.85 -7.72
N LEU A 148 -8.33 7.93 -6.77
CA LEU A 148 -8.07 8.34 -5.40
C LEU A 148 -7.28 7.30 -4.62
N MET A 149 -7.56 6.00 -4.81
CA MET A 149 -6.98 4.93 -4.00
C MET A 149 -5.62 4.44 -4.51
N ILE A 150 -5.24 4.63 -5.77
CA ILE A 150 -3.95 4.20 -6.31
C ILE A 150 -2.75 4.73 -5.50
N PRO A 151 -2.65 6.04 -5.18
CA PRO A 151 -1.57 6.54 -4.34
C PRO A 151 -1.52 5.89 -2.95
N VAL A 152 -2.69 5.62 -2.36
CA VAL A 152 -2.82 4.97 -1.05
C VAL A 152 -2.30 3.53 -1.13
N ILE A 153 -2.72 2.76 -2.13
CA ILE A 153 -2.27 1.38 -2.33
C ILE A 153 -0.76 1.34 -2.49
N LYS A 154 -0.21 2.14 -3.41
CA LYS A 154 1.23 2.17 -3.65
C LYS A 154 1.99 2.60 -2.41
N GLY A 155 1.59 3.70 -1.77
CA GLY A 155 2.32 4.26 -0.64
C GLY A 155 2.18 3.42 0.63
N TRP A 156 0.95 3.20 1.10
CA TRP A 156 0.70 2.49 2.35
C TRP A 156 1.18 1.04 2.32
N MET A 157 0.93 0.30 1.23
CA MET A 157 1.32 -1.11 1.16
C MET A 157 2.83 -1.31 1.07
N THR A 158 3.57 -0.38 0.47
CA THR A 158 5.03 -0.48 0.40
C THR A 158 5.69 -0.07 1.72
N GLU A 159 5.17 0.92 2.45
CA GLU A 159 5.60 1.23 3.82
C GLU A 159 5.39 0.04 4.76
N LEU A 160 4.21 -0.59 4.71
CA LEU A 160 3.95 -1.79 5.49
C LEU A 160 4.80 -2.98 5.04
N GLY A 161 5.11 -3.08 3.75
CA GLY A 161 6.02 -4.10 3.22
C GLY A 161 7.39 -4.04 3.91
N GLU A 162 7.95 -2.85 4.08
CA GLU A 162 9.20 -2.62 4.80
C GLU A 162 9.08 -2.96 6.29
N GLU A 163 8.02 -2.50 6.95
CA GLU A 163 7.76 -2.80 8.37
C GLU A 163 7.68 -4.32 8.59
N ILE A 164 6.92 -5.02 7.76
CA ILE A 164 6.73 -6.47 7.86
C ILE A 164 8.03 -7.23 7.59
N ALA A 165 8.79 -6.84 6.56
CA ALA A 165 10.07 -7.47 6.26
C ALA A 165 11.08 -7.27 7.39
N SER A 166 11.10 -6.08 8.01
CA SER A 166 11.90 -5.79 9.21
C SER A 166 11.48 -6.63 10.41
N LEU A 167 10.16 -6.79 10.65
CA LEU A 167 9.66 -7.71 11.68
C LEU A 167 10.05 -9.16 11.39
N GLY A 168 10.09 -9.57 10.12
CA GLY A 168 10.57 -10.89 9.70
C GLY A 168 12.01 -11.13 10.14
N VAL A 169 12.91 -10.16 9.93
CA VAL A 169 14.29 -10.21 10.44
C VAL A 169 14.30 -10.30 11.98
N GLN A 170 13.48 -9.48 12.64
CA GLN A 170 13.39 -9.44 14.11
C GLN A 170 12.95 -10.78 14.71
N VAL A 171 11.95 -11.44 14.12
CA VAL A 171 11.49 -12.78 14.57
C VAL A 171 12.62 -13.82 14.50
N HIS A 172 13.50 -13.73 13.51
CA HIS A 172 14.65 -14.64 13.40
C HIS A 172 15.77 -14.31 14.40
N GLY A 173 15.74 -13.14 15.06
CA GLY A 173 16.81 -12.69 15.95
C GLY A 173 18.15 -12.59 15.20
N GLY A 174 19.26 -12.95 15.83
CA GLY A 174 20.60 -12.90 15.22
C GLY A 174 20.68 -13.65 13.87
N MET A 175 19.94 -14.74 13.72
CA MET A 175 19.87 -15.48 12.44
C MET A 175 19.21 -14.67 11.32
N GLY A 176 18.30 -13.73 11.63
CA GLY A 176 17.71 -12.84 10.64
C GLY A 176 18.70 -11.85 9.99
N TYR A 177 19.82 -11.61 10.67
CA TYR A 177 20.91 -10.75 10.19
C TYR A 177 21.97 -11.52 9.38
N VAL A 178 21.85 -12.86 9.32
CA VAL A 178 22.74 -13.73 8.56
C VAL A 178 22.14 -13.98 7.17
N GLU A 179 22.91 -13.70 6.12
CA GLU A 179 22.44 -13.73 4.71
C GLU A 179 21.88 -15.09 4.32
N GLU A 180 22.52 -16.18 4.73
CA GLU A 180 22.16 -17.56 4.39
C GLU A 180 20.77 -17.96 4.87
N THR A 181 20.23 -17.30 5.88
CA THR A 181 18.84 -17.52 6.31
C THR A 181 17.83 -16.99 5.32
N GLY A 182 18.23 -16.00 4.49
CA GLY A 182 17.40 -15.35 3.49
C GLY A 182 16.30 -14.43 4.06
N ALA A 183 16.25 -14.18 5.38
CA ALA A 183 15.29 -13.24 5.97
C ALA A 183 15.62 -11.80 5.59
N ALA A 184 16.90 -11.44 5.58
CA ALA A 184 17.39 -10.10 5.22
C ALA A 184 17.10 -9.73 3.77
N GLN A 185 17.02 -10.71 2.86
CA GLN A 185 16.74 -10.45 1.44
C GLN A 185 15.37 -9.79 1.24
N TYR A 186 14.32 -10.22 1.96
CA TYR A 186 12.99 -9.58 1.85
C TYR A 186 13.04 -8.09 2.20
N LEU A 187 13.81 -7.73 3.23
CA LEU A 187 13.97 -6.32 3.63
C LEU A 187 14.71 -5.51 2.59
N ARG A 188 15.79 -6.06 2.00
CA ARG A 188 16.53 -5.37 0.94
C ARG A 188 15.70 -5.22 -0.33
N ASP A 189 15.00 -6.28 -0.73
CA ASP A 189 14.23 -6.28 -1.98
C ASP A 189 13.00 -5.38 -1.91
N VAL A 190 12.31 -5.32 -0.77
CA VAL A 190 11.12 -4.48 -0.62
C VAL A 190 11.45 -2.98 -0.55
N ARG A 191 12.67 -2.61 -0.12
CA ARG A 191 13.03 -1.20 0.11
C ARG A 191 12.88 -0.31 -1.10
N ILE A 192 13.08 -0.82 -2.32
CA ILE A 192 12.92 -0.05 -3.54
C ILE A 192 11.47 0.34 -3.81
N THR A 193 10.50 -0.42 -3.30
CA THR A 193 9.08 -0.24 -3.63
C THR A 193 8.51 1.07 -3.12
N SER A 194 9.06 1.65 -2.05
CA SER A 194 8.69 2.97 -1.54
C SER A 194 9.36 4.12 -2.33
N ILE A 195 10.34 3.81 -3.20
CA ILE A 195 11.15 4.80 -3.92
C ILE A 195 10.71 4.93 -5.38
N TYR A 196 10.70 3.82 -6.15
CA TYR A 196 10.44 3.87 -7.59
C TYR A 196 8.95 4.01 -7.94
N GLU A 197 8.65 4.27 -9.22
CA GLU A 197 7.30 4.59 -9.73
C GLU A 197 6.66 5.81 -9.03
N GLY A 198 7.51 6.73 -8.62
CA GLY A 198 7.21 7.86 -7.75
C GLY A 198 7.32 7.50 -6.28
N THR A 199 8.17 8.23 -5.54
CA THR A 199 8.36 8.01 -4.10
C THR A 199 7.04 8.10 -3.35
N ASN A 200 6.96 7.51 -2.16
CA ASN A 200 5.74 7.58 -1.35
C ASN A 200 5.37 9.01 -0.97
N GLY A 201 6.34 9.92 -0.83
CA GLY A 201 6.08 11.35 -0.71
C GLY A 201 5.38 11.95 -1.93
N ILE A 202 5.77 11.55 -3.16
CA ILE A 202 5.09 11.95 -4.40
C ILE A 202 3.68 11.36 -4.46
N GLN A 203 3.47 10.12 -4.02
CA GLN A 203 2.12 9.53 -3.94
C GLN A 203 1.23 10.32 -2.97
N ALA A 204 1.76 10.66 -1.81
CA ALA A 204 1.04 11.46 -0.82
C ALA A 204 0.68 12.87 -1.35
N ALA A 205 1.64 13.54 -1.98
CA ALA A 205 1.42 14.85 -2.60
C ALA A 205 0.39 14.77 -3.76
N ASP A 206 0.42 13.71 -4.56
CA ASP A 206 -0.57 13.46 -5.61
C ASP A 206 -1.97 13.19 -5.03
N LEU A 207 -2.06 12.40 -3.96
CA LEU A 207 -3.32 12.13 -3.26
C LEU A 207 -3.98 13.43 -2.79
N VAL A 208 -3.26 14.26 -2.07
CA VAL A 208 -3.82 15.48 -1.45
C VAL A 208 -3.95 16.61 -2.47
N GLY A 209 -2.86 16.95 -3.18
CA GLY A 209 -2.80 18.15 -4.02
C GLY A 209 -3.53 18.02 -5.35
N ARG A 210 -3.81 16.80 -5.83
CA ARG A 210 -4.45 16.58 -7.12
C ARG A 210 -5.72 15.73 -7.03
N LYS A 211 -5.67 14.57 -6.36
CA LYS A 211 -6.79 13.62 -6.36
C LYS A 211 -7.93 14.10 -5.45
N LEU A 212 -7.60 14.46 -4.22
CA LEU A 212 -8.55 15.01 -3.25
C LEU A 212 -9.06 16.39 -3.67
N ALA A 213 -8.16 17.24 -4.17
CA ALA A 213 -8.50 18.60 -4.60
C ALA A 213 -9.42 18.66 -5.82
N ARG A 214 -9.36 17.65 -6.73
CA ARG A 214 -10.06 17.64 -8.01
C ARG A 214 -11.58 17.80 -7.90
N ASP A 215 -12.18 17.15 -6.90
CA ASP A 215 -13.62 17.18 -6.63
C ASP A 215 -13.97 17.78 -5.26
N GLY A 216 -13.02 18.50 -4.66
CA GLY A 216 -13.22 19.11 -3.35
C GLY A 216 -13.43 18.09 -2.23
N GLY A 217 -12.99 16.84 -2.41
CA GLY A 217 -13.10 15.75 -1.44
C GLY A 217 -14.38 14.92 -1.52
N ASP A 218 -15.24 15.14 -2.51
CA ASP A 218 -16.53 14.45 -2.61
C ASP A 218 -16.38 12.92 -2.73
N THR A 219 -15.44 12.43 -3.54
CA THR A 219 -15.15 10.99 -3.63
C THR A 219 -14.73 10.42 -2.28
N MET A 220 -13.85 11.11 -1.53
CA MET A 220 -13.41 10.64 -0.21
C MET A 220 -14.57 10.64 0.80
N ARG A 221 -15.43 11.66 0.80
CA ARG A 221 -16.62 11.71 1.67
C ARG A 221 -17.57 10.54 1.38
N ALA A 222 -17.85 10.26 0.10
CA ALA A 222 -18.69 9.13 -0.31
C ALA A 222 -18.12 7.78 0.15
N LEU A 223 -16.80 7.58 -0.01
CA LEU A 223 -16.12 6.37 0.46
C LEU A 223 -16.15 6.28 1.99
N THR A 224 -15.92 7.39 2.71
CA THR A 224 -15.96 7.41 4.19
C THR A 224 -17.39 7.11 4.71
N GLU A 225 -18.43 7.57 4.01
CA GLU A 225 -19.82 7.21 4.37
C GLU A 225 -20.07 5.70 4.16
N SER A 226 -19.58 5.09 3.09
CA SER A 226 -19.66 3.62 2.90
C SER A 226 -18.94 2.85 4.01
N VAL A 227 -17.82 3.39 4.54
CA VAL A 227 -17.15 2.84 5.73
C VAL A 227 -18.05 2.94 6.95
N ARG A 228 -18.74 4.07 7.16
CA ARG A 228 -19.68 4.29 8.27
C ARG A 228 -20.90 3.37 8.19
N GLU A 229 -21.44 3.13 7.01
CA GLU A 229 -22.53 2.17 6.80
C GLU A 229 -22.11 0.77 7.24
N THR A 230 -20.90 0.35 6.84
CA THR A 230 -20.33 -0.93 7.30
C THR A 230 -20.15 -0.93 8.82
N ALA A 231 -19.64 0.15 9.41
CA ALA A 231 -19.45 0.25 10.86
C ALA A 231 -20.79 0.12 11.64
N ARG A 232 -21.86 0.74 11.13
CA ARG A 232 -23.22 0.59 11.70
C ARG A 232 -23.72 -0.86 11.64
N ALA A 233 -23.55 -1.52 10.48
CA ALA A 233 -23.93 -2.92 10.32
C ALA A 233 -23.17 -3.85 11.29
N LEU A 234 -21.84 -3.70 11.38
CA LEU A 234 -21.00 -4.47 12.31
C LEU A 234 -21.37 -4.24 13.76
N SER A 235 -21.74 -3.02 14.15
CA SER A 235 -22.14 -2.67 15.52
C SER A 235 -23.46 -3.33 15.93
N GLY A 236 -24.30 -3.70 14.98
CA GLY A 236 -25.56 -4.43 15.22
C GLY A 236 -25.35 -5.89 15.64
N ASP A 237 -24.22 -6.50 15.31
CA ASP A 237 -23.87 -7.86 15.74
C ASP A 237 -23.02 -7.80 17.03
N PRO A 238 -23.46 -8.43 18.15
CA PRO A 238 -22.68 -8.48 19.38
C PRO A 238 -21.26 -9.02 19.21
N ALA A 239 -21.04 -9.99 18.31
CA ALA A 239 -19.75 -10.60 18.05
C ALA A 239 -18.78 -9.68 17.28
N LEU A 240 -19.32 -8.68 16.55
CA LEU A 240 -18.56 -7.76 15.70
C LEU A 240 -18.58 -6.31 16.23
N ARG A 241 -19.20 -6.06 17.36
CA ARG A 241 -19.39 -4.70 17.93
C ARG A 241 -18.06 -3.95 18.12
N LEU A 242 -17.00 -4.66 18.52
CA LEU A 242 -15.66 -4.08 18.63
C LEU A 242 -15.20 -3.51 17.29
N LEU A 243 -15.33 -4.28 16.21
CA LEU A 243 -14.93 -3.88 14.85
C LEU A 243 -15.75 -2.66 14.38
N GLY A 244 -17.07 -2.68 14.61
CA GLY A 244 -17.95 -1.56 14.25
C GLY A 244 -17.58 -0.27 14.96
N GLY A 245 -17.35 -0.32 16.26
CA GLY A 245 -16.94 0.84 17.06
C GLY A 245 -15.58 1.40 16.64
N ALA A 246 -14.60 0.54 16.45
CA ALA A 246 -13.26 0.93 16.01
C ALA A 246 -13.27 1.57 14.59
N LEU A 247 -14.04 0.98 13.67
CA LEU A 247 -14.18 1.48 12.31
C LEU A 247 -14.89 2.84 12.26
N SER A 248 -15.95 3.03 13.08
CA SER A 248 -16.67 4.29 13.18
C SER A 248 -15.75 5.42 13.68
N ALA A 249 -14.95 5.15 14.71
CA ALA A 249 -14.00 6.12 15.25
C ALA A 249 -12.93 6.51 14.21
N ALA A 250 -12.39 5.52 13.50
CA ALA A 250 -11.38 5.78 12.45
C ALA A 250 -11.95 6.57 11.26
N ALA A 251 -13.22 6.30 10.87
CA ALA A 251 -13.92 7.07 9.84
C ALA A 251 -14.13 8.54 10.24
N ALA A 252 -14.42 8.80 11.50
CA ALA A 252 -14.55 10.18 12.03
C ALA A 252 -13.21 10.93 11.98
N HIS A 253 -12.09 10.26 12.30
CA HIS A 253 -10.76 10.86 12.15
C HIS A 253 -10.42 11.17 10.69
N GLN A 254 -10.78 10.25 9.77
CA GLN A 254 -10.55 10.46 8.31
C GLN A 254 -11.30 11.69 7.80
N GLU A 255 -12.57 11.84 8.18
CA GLU A 255 -13.38 13.00 7.79
C GLU A 255 -12.76 14.30 8.29
N THR A 256 -12.44 14.37 9.59
CA THR A 256 -11.79 15.57 10.17
C THR A 256 -10.49 15.92 9.45
N SER A 257 -9.65 14.92 9.15
CA SER A 257 -8.39 15.11 8.42
C SER A 257 -8.62 15.58 6.99
N THR A 258 -9.65 15.05 6.32
CA THR A 258 -10.02 15.46 4.95
C THR A 258 -10.40 16.93 4.89
N GLU A 259 -11.30 17.37 5.77
CA GLU A 259 -11.74 18.78 5.83
C GLU A 259 -10.58 19.72 6.19
N ARG A 260 -9.73 19.31 7.13
CA ARG A 260 -8.54 20.09 7.50
C ARG A 260 -7.58 20.27 6.34
N LEU A 261 -7.29 19.21 5.57
CA LEU A 261 -6.39 19.30 4.43
C LEU A 261 -6.95 20.10 3.27
N LEU A 262 -8.26 20.00 3.01
CA LEU A 262 -8.93 20.83 1.99
C LEU A 262 -8.84 22.31 2.35
N ALA A 263 -9.06 22.68 3.60
CA ALA A 263 -8.88 24.05 4.07
C ALA A 263 -7.42 24.53 3.93
N LEU A 264 -6.44 23.71 4.34
CA LEU A 264 -5.02 24.02 4.20
C LEU A 264 -4.59 24.17 2.74
N LEU A 265 -5.11 23.35 1.83
CA LEU A 265 -4.79 23.46 0.39
C LEU A 265 -5.17 24.82 -0.18
N ALA A 266 -6.26 25.41 0.29
CA ALA A 266 -6.70 26.74 -0.15
C ALA A 266 -5.87 27.88 0.43
N GLU A 267 -5.41 27.75 1.68
CA GLU A 267 -4.77 28.82 2.43
C GLU A 267 -3.23 28.67 2.46
N ARG A 268 -2.73 27.46 2.67
CA ARG A 268 -1.32 27.12 2.92
C ARG A 268 -0.96 25.81 2.22
N PRO A 269 -0.82 25.78 0.88
CA PRO A 269 -0.66 24.52 0.11
C PRO A 269 0.61 23.74 0.47
N ASP A 270 1.68 24.40 0.91
CA ASP A 270 2.91 23.69 1.31
C ASP A 270 2.75 23.01 2.67
N ALA A 271 2.01 23.62 3.61
CA ALA A 271 1.63 22.95 4.85
C ALA A 271 0.79 21.69 4.58
N ALA A 272 -0.18 21.77 3.67
CA ALA A 272 -0.99 20.61 3.26
C ALA A 272 -0.14 19.50 2.65
N ARG A 273 0.85 19.84 1.82
CA ARG A 273 1.82 18.87 1.25
C ARG A 273 2.69 18.22 2.31
N GLY A 274 3.12 19.00 3.32
CA GLY A 274 3.91 18.50 4.45
C GLY A 274 3.16 17.46 5.31
N LEU A 275 1.83 17.53 5.36
CA LEU A 275 0.96 16.60 6.09
C LEU A 275 0.41 15.46 5.22
N ALA A 276 0.68 15.47 3.93
CA ALA A 276 0.09 14.55 2.97
C ALA A 276 0.48 13.08 3.23
N PHE A 277 1.72 12.83 3.69
CA PHE A 277 2.18 11.48 4.01
C PHE A 277 1.34 10.85 5.14
N ASP A 278 1.10 11.60 6.21
CA ASP A 278 0.28 11.16 7.33
C ASP A 278 -1.17 10.88 6.89
N TYR A 279 -1.72 11.70 6.00
CA TYR A 279 -3.05 11.46 5.43
C TYR A 279 -3.12 10.19 4.58
N MET A 280 -2.12 9.94 3.75
CA MET A 280 -2.02 8.73 2.95
C MET A 280 -1.97 7.48 3.85
N MET A 281 -1.15 7.50 4.90
CA MET A 281 -1.05 6.41 5.86
C MET A 281 -2.35 6.21 6.63
N GLN A 282 -2.97 7.28 7.14
CA GLN A 282 -4.27 7.23 7.82
C GLN A 282 -5.33 6.59 6.94
N THR A 283 -5.41 7.01 5.68
CA THR A 283 -6.34 6.47 4.68
C THR A 283 -6.09 4.98 4.46
N GLY A 284 -4.85 4.56 4.30
CA GLY A 284 -4.49 3.15 4.12
C GLY A 284 -4.90 2.26 5.30
N TYR A 285 -4.64 2.69 6.53
CA TYR A 285 -5.07 1.96 7.72
C TYR A 285 -6.59 1.83 7.81
N LEU A 286 -7.34 2.89 7.51
CA LEU A 286 -8.80 2.88 7.53
C LEU A 286 -9.38 1.92 6.48
N PHE A 287 -8.97 2.08 5.22
CA PHE A 287 -9.54 1.28 4.13
C PHE A 287 -9.08 -0.18 4.17
N GLY A 288 -7.86 -0.46 4.66
CA GLY A 288 -7.40 -1.81 4.97
C GLY A 288 -8.27 -2.48 6.04
N ALA A 289 -8.59 -1.75 7.14
CA ALA A 289 -9.52 -2.22 8.15
C ALA A 289 -10.92 -2.47 7.59
N TRP A 290 -11.45 -1.54 6.80
CA TRP A 290 -12.78 -1.66 6.21
C TRP A 290 -12.96 -2.98 5.46
N HIS A 291 -12.03 -3.30 4.56
CA HIS A 291 -12.10 -4.53 3.78
C HIS A 291 -11.86 -5.79 4.63
N LEU A 292 -10.92 -5.74 5.58
CA LEU A 292 -10.68 -6.85 6.50
C LEU A 292 -11.89 -7.13 7.39
N PHE A 293 -12.57 -6.08 7.89
CA PHE A 293 -13.74 -6.23 8.77
C PHE A 293 -14.98 -6.72 8.02
N ARG A 294 -15.14 -6.34 6.75
CA ARG A 294 -16.14 -6.95 5.86
C ARG A 294 -15.91 -8.45 5.68
N ALA A 295 -14.64 -8.86 5.51
CA ALA A 295 -14.29 -10.27 5.43
C ALA A 295 -14.55 -11.01 6.76
N ALA A 296 -14.33 -10.34 7.89
CA ALA A 296 -14.66 -10.89 9.22
C ALA A 296 -16.17 -11.05 9.43
N ALA A 297 -17.00 -10.13 8.90
CA ALA A 297 -18.47 -10.28 8.94
C ALA A 297 -18.92 -11.53 8.18
N VAL A 298 -18.45 -11.74 6.96
CA VAL A 298 -18.73 -12.96 6.19
C VAL A 298 -18.27 -14.21 6.93
N ALA A 299 -17.11 -14.15 7.59
CA ALA A 299 -16.59 -15.27 8.40
C ALA A 299 -17.50 -15.55 9.61
N GLN A 300 -17.97 -14.51 10.28
CA GLN A 300 -18.91 -14.63 11.41
C GLN A 300 -20.24 -15.27 10.98
N ASP A 301 -20.79 -14.88 9.84
CA ASP A 301 -22.00 -15.50 9.28
C ASP A 301 -21.80 -17.00 9.05
N ARG A 302 -20.63 -17.42 8.56
CA ARG A 302 -20.30 -18.84 8.36
C ARG A 302 -20.20 -19.61 9.69
N LEU A 303 -19.62 -18.99 10.72
CA LEU A 303 -19.55 -19.57 12.06
C LEU A 303 -20.96 -19.68 12.68
N ALA A 304 -21.79 -18.65 12.56
CA ALA A 304 -23.17 -18.66 13.04
C ALA A 304 -24.04 -19.72 12.32
N ALA A 305 -23.72 -20.01 11.04
CA ALA A 305 -24.33 -21.09 10.28
C ALA A 305 -23.78 -22.49 10.62
N GLY A 306 -22.92 -22.60 11.63
CA GLY A 306 -22.40 -23.89 12.14
C GLY A 306 -21.16 -24.40 11.43
N SER A 307 -20.41 -23.58 10.70
CA SER A 307 -19.13 -24.00 10.09
C SER A 307 -18.07 -24.24 11.17
N ASP A 308 -17.39 -25.39 11.11
CA ASP A 308 -16.28 -25.76 11.98
C ASP A 308 -14.90 -25.46 11.34
N ASN A 309 -14.88 -24.86 10.15
CA ASN A 309 -13.62 -24.53 9.48
C ASN A 309 -12.87 -23.43 10.27
N PRO A 310 -11.66 -23.76 10.79
CA PRO A 310 -10.90 -22.84 11.64
C PRO A 310 -10.50 -21.52 10.93
N PHE A 311 -10.52 -21.49 9.60
CA PHE A 311 -10.26 -20.29 8.80
C PHE A 311 -11.15 -19.12 9.22
N TYR A 312 -12.46 -19.37 9.47
CA TYR A 312 -13.39 -18.31 9.80
C TYR A 312 -13.14 -17.72 11.19
N ALA A 313 -12.89 -18.56 12.17
CA ALA A 313 -12.53 -18.10 13.52
C ALA A 313 -11.21 -17.30 13.51
N GLN A 314 -10.23 -17.76 12.76
CA GLN A 314 -8.95 -17.06 12.58
C GLN A 314 -9.13 -15.69 11.90
N LYS A 315 -10.04 -15.57 10.93
CA LYS A 315 -10.33 -14.31 10.24
C LYS A 315 -10.91 -13.28 11.20
N VAL A 316 -11.89 -13.67 12.01
CA VAL A 316 -12.47 -12.79 13.04
C VAL A 316 -11.42 -12.39 14.09
N ALA A 317 -10.58 -13.33 14.55
CA ALA A 317 -9.51 -13.04 15.50
C ALA A 317 -8.47 -12.07 14.93
N THR A 318 -8.09 -12.23 13.65
CA THR A 318 -7.16 -11.31 12.96
C THR A 318 -7.76 -9.90 12.86
N ALA A 319 -9.04 -9.78 12.53
CA ALA A 319 -9.73 -8.50 12.46
C ALA A 319 -9.80 -7.81 13.84
N ASN A 320 -10.08 -8.57 14.90
CA ASN A 320 -10.07 -8.04 16.28
C ASN A 320 -8.68 -7.51 16.65
N PHE A 321 -7.62 -8.26 16.36
CA PHE A 321 -6.25 -7.80 16.59
C PHE A 321 -5.95 -6.51 15.81
N TYR A 322 -6.39 -6.42 14.55
CA TYR A 322 -6.23 -5.20 13.76
C TYR A 322 -6.94 -4.01 14.40
N ALA A 323 -8.18 -4.20 14.85
CA ALA A 323 -8.98 -3.16 15.50
C ALA A 323 -8.33 -2.64 16.79
N GLU A 324 -7.79 -3.53 17.62
CA GLU A 324 -7.22 -3.17 18.93
C GLU A 324 -5.79 -2.62 18.83
N ALA A 325 -4.94 -3.21 17.98
CA ALA A 325 -3.51 -2.95 17.98
C ALA A 325 -3.00 -2.07 16.81
N LEU A 326 -3.67 -2.09 15.66
CA LEU A 326 -3.16 -1.48 14.43
C LEU A 326 -3.99 -0.28 13.98
N LEU A 327 -5.30 -0.38 13.98
CA LEU A 327 -6.19 0.72 13.58
C LEU A 327 -6.03 2.00 14.44
N PRO A 328 -5.65 1.95 15.73
CA PRO A 328 -5.34 3.15 16.51
C PRO A 328 -4.24 4.05 15.91
N ARG A 329 -3.42 3.56 14.98
CA ARG A 329 -2.45 4.37 14.21
C ARG A 329 -3.14 5.50 13.43
N THR A 330 -4.39 5.31 12.99
CA THR A 330 -5.18 6.37 12.34
C THR A 330 -5.33 7.60 13.22
N ARG A 331 -5.48 7.42 14.54
CA ARG A 331 -5.58 8.53 15.50
C ARG A 331 -4.25 9.28 15.63
N ALA A 332 -3.11 8.58 15.59
CA ALA A 332 -1.80 9.22 15.68
C ALA A 332 -1.55 10.11 14.45
N HIS A 333 -1.81 9.59 13.25
CA HIS A 333 -1.72 10.39 12.02
C HIS A 333 -2.73 11.56 12.02
N GLY A 334 -3.97 11.32 12.45
CA GLY A 334 -4.97 12.38 12.59
C GLY A 334 -4.55 13.50 13.54
N ALA A 335 -3.87 13.17 14.64
CA ALA A 335 -3.33 14.17 15.57
C ALA A 335 -2.22 15.03 14.93
N ILE A 336 -1.37 14.43 14.09
CA ILE A 336 -0.35 15.16 13.32
C ILE A 336 -1.02 16.10 12.33
N ILE A 337 -2.03 15.63 11.58
CA ILE A 337 -2.76 16.44 10.58
C ILE A 337 -3.52 17.59 11.22
N ALA A 338 -4.06 17.39 12.42
CA ALA A 338 -4.74 18.43 13.19
C ALA A 338 -3.79 19.53 13.69
N GLY A 339 -2.48 19.31 13.67
CA GLY A 339 -1.47 20.27 14.08
C GLY A 339 -1.37 21.46 13.13
N GLU A 340 -0.63 22.49 13.54
CA GLU A 340 -0.49 23.75 12.81
C GLU A 340 0.48 23.68 11.61
N ALA A 341 1.30 22.63 11.50
CA ALA A 341 2.40 22.49 10.53
C ALA A 341 3.42 23.65 10.54
N SER A 342 3.29 24.57 11.49
CA SER A 342 4.11 25.79 11.58
C SER A 342 5.60 25.54 11.77
N ALA A 343 5.95 24.45 12.47
CA ALA A 343 7.35 24.08 12.68
C ALA A 343 8.03 23.66 11.37
N LEU A 344 7.32 22.97 10.48
CA LEU A 344 7.83 22.58 9.18
C LEU A 344 8.07 23.78 8.27
N GLU A 345 7.11 24.73 8.25
CA GLU A 345 7.21 25.94 7.43
C GLU A 345 8.24 26.95 7.96
N ALA A 346 8.41 27.01 9.29
CA ALA A 346 9.36 27.91 9.93
C ALA A 346 10.82 27.45 9.84
N TYR A 347 11.05 26.18 9.43
CA TYR A 347 12.40 25.62 9.43
C TYR A 347 13.16 26.09 8.19
N ALA A 348 14.25 26.85 8.39
CA ALA A 348 15.08 27.35 7.31
C ALA A 348 15.99 26.22 6.76
N GLU A 349 16.16 26.16 5.43
CA GLU A 349 16.94 25.09 4.76
C GLU A 349 18.38 25.02 5.26
N GLU A 350 19.00 26.18 5.54
CA GLU A 350 20.36 26.27 6.07
C GLU A 350 20.52 25.66 7.46
N TRP A 351 19.43 25.43 8.21
CA TRP A 351 19.49 24.78 9.52
C TRP A 351 19.57 23.25 9.41
N LEU A 352 19.39 22.71 8.21
CA LEU A 352 19.55 21.28 7.90
C LEU A 352 20.98 20.92 7.47
N ALA A 353 21.86 21.91 7.36
CA ALA A 353 23.24 21.75 6.90
C ALA A 353 24.20 21.27 8.01
#